data_65c399e037d4f9cce2cb93627066063f
#
_entry.id   65c399e037d4f9cce2cb93627066063f
#
_cell.length_a   1.000
_cell.length_b   1.000
_cell.length_c   1.000
_cell.angle_alpha   90.00
_cell.angle_beta   90.00
_cell.angle_gamma   90.00
#
_symmetry.space_group_name_H-M   'P 1'
#
loop_
_entity.id
_entity.type
_entity.pdbx_description
1 polymer ?
#
loop_
_entity_poly.entity_id
_entity_poly.type
_entity_poly.pdbx_seq_one_letter_code
_entity_poly.pdbx_strand_id
1 'polypeptide(L)'
;MKRTIAGMAFSLACLMNLSEAQTINHDKVEMENGKNTGMCVKLPMQPDGIVRLSKIEVHSEYLEEYMKYAIEVGEISLRTEPGVLTMYAVAEKENACKITILETYASQKAYKSHIASAHFQKYKQGTKH
;
A
#
# COMPACT_ATOMS: atom_id res chain seq x y z
N MET A 1 15.38 30.66 3.71
CA MET A 1 14.30 29.92 4.40
C MET A 1 14.42 28.44 4.06
N LYS A 2 14.85 27.61 5.01
CA LYS A 2 14.97 26.16 4.80
C LYS A 2 13.59 25.52 4.98
N ARG A 3 12.99 25.04 3.90
CA ARG A 3 11.73 24.27 3.95
C ARG A 3 12.05 22.84 4.40
N THR A 4 11.76 22.53 5.64
CA THR A 4 11.86 21.15 6.15
C THR A 4 10.56 20.43 5.80
N ILE A 5 10.63 19.50 4.85
CA ILE A 5 9.52 18.61 4.53
C ILE A 5 9.55 17.49 5.57
N ALA A 6 8.67 17.55 6.57
CA ALA A 6 8.45 16.41 7.44
C ALA A 6 7.29 15.61 6.86
N GLY A 7 7.62 14.63 6.06
CA GLY A 7 6.65 13.63 5.62
C GLY A 7 6.26 12.76 6.80
N MET A 8 4.99 12.75 7.18
CA MET A 8 4.44 11.62 7.92
C MET A 8 4.22 10.50 6.90
N ALA A 9 5.26 9.69 6.72
CA ALA A 9 5.11 8.43 6.05
C ALA A 9 4.38 7.49 7.02
N PHE A 10 3.12 7.14 6.75
CA PHE A 10 2.54 5.93 7.30
C PHE A 10 3.17 4.75 6.56
N SER A 11 4.46 4.56 6.86
CA SER A 11 5.14 3.34 6.55
C SER A 11 4.76 2.35 7.63
N LEU A 12 4.10 1.26 7.27
CA LEU A 12 4.16 0.04 8.04
C LEU A 12 5.59 -0.50 7.86
N ALA A 13 6.57 0.24 8.38
CA ALA A 13 7.95 -0.16 8.40
C ALA A 13 8.08 -1.23 9.48
N CYS A 14 8.27 -2.44 9.03
CA CYS A 14 8.96 -3.45 9.80
C CYS A 14 10.33 -2.87 10.18
N LEU A 15 10.54 -2.51 11.44
CA LEU A 15 11.83 -2.15 11.99
C LEU A 15 12.73 -3.37 11.91
N MET A 16 13.53 -3.46 10.87
CA MET A 16 14.66 -4.39 10.85
C MET A 16 15.83 -3.75 11.57
N ASN A 17 16.12 -4.21 12.76
CA ASN A 17 17.41 -4.01 13.40
C ASN A 17 18.49 -4.68 12.55
N LEU A 18 19.41 -3.87 12.01
CA LEU A 18 20.64 -4.35 11.40
C LEU A 18 21.60 -4.79 12.51
N SER A 19 21.57 -6.05 12.87
CA SER A 19 22.74 -6.77 13.34
C SER A 19 22.50 -8.26 13.22
N GLU A 20 23.50 -8.94 12.64
CA GLU A 20 23.67 -10.38 12.40
C GLU A 20 23.10 -10.92 11.08
N ALA A 21 24.06 -11.08 10.16
CA ALA A 21 23.94 -11.97 9.03
C ALA A 21 23.80 -13.42 9.54
N GLN A 22 22.60 -13.97 9.57
CA GLN A 22 22.40 -15.40 9.74
C GLN A 22 22.05 -16.01 8.39
N THR A 23 22.88 -16.96 8.00
CA THR A 23 22.71 -17.85 6.87
C THR A 23 21.34 -18.53 6.94
N ILE A 24 20.44 -18.22 6.02
CA ILE A 24 19.13 -18.89 5.95
C ILE A 24 19.33 -20.24 5.30
N ASN A 25 19.28 -21.31 6.10
CA ASN A 25 19.14 -22.67 5.61
C ASN A 25 17.76 -22.84 4.97
N HIS A 26 17.77 -23.23 3.71
CA HIS A 26 16.61 -23.68 2.96
C HIS A 26 16.21 -25.09 3.44
N ASP A 27 15.40 -25.19 4.49
CA ASP A 27 14.65 -26.43 4.74
C ASP A 27 13.50 -26.19 5.74
N LYS A 28 12.30 -26.59 5.31
CA LYS A 28 11.07 -26.77 6.07
C LYS A 28 10.36 -25.53 6.59
N VAL A 29 9.47 -25.03 5.78
CA VAL A 29 8.29 -24.30 6.27
C VAL A 29 7.26 -25.35 6.73
N GLU A 30 7.20 -25.63 8.02
CA GLU A 30 6.09 -26.35 8.62
C GLU A 30 4.87 -25.42 8.65
N MET A 31 3.77 -25.88 8.02
CA MET A 31 2.49 -25.20 8.09
C MET A 31 1.89 -25.40 9.49
N GLU A 32 2.12 -24.46 10.39
CA GLU A 32 1.31 -24.31 11.58
C GLU A 32 0.04 -23.50 11.28
N ASN A 33 -1.06 -24.03 11.74
CA ASN A 33 -2.45 -23.56 11.60
C ASN A 33 -2.68 -22.30 12.45
N GLY A 34 -2.03 -21.19 12.09
CA GLY A 34 -2.21 -19.86 12.67
C GLY A 34 -2.58 -18.88 11.58
N LYS A 35 -3.52 -17.96 11.85
CA LYS A 35 -3.97 -16.90 10.96
C LYS A 35 -2.80 -16.33 10.17
N ASN A 36 -2.76 -16.60 8.86
CA ASN A 36 -1.73 -16.11 7.97
C ASN A 36 -1.85 -14.57 7.85
N THR A 37 -1.19 -13.85 8.75
CA THR A 37 -1.13 -12.38 8.77
C THR A 37 0.00 -11.84 7.89
N GLY A 38 0.70 -12.72 7.17
CA GLY A 38 1.79 -12.37 6.28
C GLY A 38 1.34 -11.73 4.97
N MET A 39 2.25 -10.99 4.35
CA MET A 39 2.06 -10.49 2.99
C MET A 39 2.18 -11.66 2.01
N CYS A 40 1.35 -11.66 0.95
CA CYS A 40 1.50 -12.62 -0.14
C CYS A 40 2.84 -12.41 -0.89
N VAL A 41 3.35 -13.47 -1.51
CA VAL A 41 4.54 -13.39 -2.37
C VAL A 41 4.22 -12.49 -3.57
N LYS A 42 5.09 -11.50 -3.82
CA LYS A 42 4.89 -10.54 -4.91
C LYS A 42 5.38 -11.09 -6.25
N LEU A 43 4.63 -10.77 -7.30
CA LEU A 43 5.05 -11.04 -8.67
C LEU A 43 6.17 -10.08 -9.08
N PRO A 44 7.08 -10.49 -9.95
CA PRO A 44 8.06 -9.57 -10.55
C PRO A 44 7.36 -8.58 -11.48
N MET A 45 7.90 -7.36 -11.57
CA MET A 45 7.44 -6.36 -12.54
C MET A 45 7.61 -6.89 -13.95
N GLN A 46 6.53 -6.84 -14.74
CA GLN A 46 6.54 -7.22 -16.14
C GLN A 46 6.81 -6.01 -17.04
N PRO A 47 7.13 -6.20 -18.34
CA PRO A 47 7.33 -5.08 -19.27
C PRO A 47 6.13 -4.14 -19.41
N ASP A 48 4.91 -4.63 -19.18
CA ASP A 48 3.66 -3.87 -19.15
C ASP A 48 3.25 -3.43 -17.73
N GLY A 49 4.18 -3.45 -16.79
CA GLY A 49 3.97 -2.99 -15.42
C GLY A 49 3.56 -1.51 -15.37
N ILE A 50 2.84 -1.15 -14.33
CA ILE A 50 2.34 0.21 -14.16
C ILE A 50 2.99 0.84 -12.93
N VAL A 51 3.45 2.09 -13.11
CA VAL A 51 3.78 3.02 -12.01
C VAL A 51 2.80 4.17 -12.10
N ARG A 52 2.10 4.46 -11.01
CA ARG A 52 1.04 5.45 -10.97
C ARG A 52 1.26 6.41 -9.81
N LEU A 53 1.14 7.71 -10.09
CA LEU A 53 1.17 8.76 -9.10
C LEU A 53 -0.16 9.53 -9.18
N SER A 54 -0.92 9.50 -8.08
CA SER A 54 -2.21 10.19 -7.98
C SER A 54 -2.12 11.29 -6.93
N LYS A 55 -2.65 12.46 -7.24
CA LYS A 55 -2.82 13.57 -6.29
C LYS A 55 -4.29 13.72 -5.99
N ILE A 56 -4.63 13.72 -4.72
CA ILE A 56 -6.01 13.79 -4.23
C ILE A 56 -6.09 14.95 -3.25
N GLU A 57 -7.16 15.70 -3.32
CA GLU A 57 -7.54 16.69 -2.31
C GLU A 57 -8.87 16.24 -1.70
N VAL A 58 -8.88 16.04 -0.38
CA VAL A 58 -10.04 15.59 0.37
C VAL A 58 -10.61 16.77 1.15
N HIS A 59 -11.93 16.94 1.15
CA HIS A 59 -12.56 17.93 2.04
C HIS A 59 -12.27 17.58 3.50
N SER A 60 -11.94 18.58 4.32
CA SER A 60 -11.48 18.39 5.70
C SER A 60 -12.48 17.61 6.56
N GLU A 61 -13.77 17.80 6.32
CA GLU A 61 -14.87 17.10 7.01
C GLU A 61 -14.92 15.59 6.74
N TYR A 62 -14.37 15.14 5.59
CA TYR A 62 -14.36 13.72 5.19
C TYR A 62 -12.97 13.07 5.36
N LEU A 63 -11.97 13.82 5.83
CA LEU A 63 -10.58 13.32 5.88
C LEU A 63 -10.45 12.05 6.74
N GLU A 64 -11.08 12.01 7.89
CA GLU A 64 -11.02 10.85 8.80
C GLU A 64 -11.65 9.61 8.16
N GLU A 65 -12.81 9.78 7.52
CA GLU A 65 -13.51 8.70 6.82
C GLU A 65 -12.71 8.21 5.61
N TYR A 66 -12.22 9.15 4.80
CA TYR A 66 -11.34 8.83 3.67
C TYR A 66 -10.13 8.01 4.10
N MET A 67 -9.46 8.40 5.18
CA MET A 67 -8.27 7.69 5.68
C MET A 67 -8.59 6.26 6.12
N LYS A 68 -9.75 6.00 6.72
CA LYS A 68 -10.17 4.62 7.06
C LYS A 68 -10.26 3.73 5.82
N TYR A 69 -10.92 4.20 4.77
CA TYR A 69 -11.04 3.45 3.52
C TYR A 69 -9.70 3.30 2.79
N ALA A 70 -8.88 4.34 2.78
CA ALA A 70 -7.58 4.32 2.12
C ALA A 70 -6.59 3.35 2.80
N ILE A 71 -6.56 3.31 4.13
CA ILE A 71 -5.75 2.35 4.90
C ILE A 71 -6.25 0.93 4.65
N GLU A 72 -7.55 0.70 4.75
CA GLU A 72 -8.12 -0.64 4.57
C GLU A 72 -7.81 -1.20 3.17
N VAL A 73 -8.05 -0.43 2.10
CA VAL A 73 -7.77 -0.88 0.75
C VAL A 73 -6.29 -1.14 0.53
N GLY A 74 -5.41 -0.28 1.04
CA GLY A 74 -3.96 -0.45 0.94
C GLY A 74 -3.47 -1.72 1.65
N GLU A 75 -3.91 -1.96 2.87
CA GLU A 75 -3.54 -3.15 3.65
C GLU A 75 -4.01 -4.45 2.99
N ILE A 76 -5.27 -4.51 2.57
CA ILE A 76 -5.81 -5.70 1.92
C ILE A 76 -5.07 -5.96 0.61
N SER A 77 -4.89 -4.94 -0.22
CA SER A 77 -4.21 -5.06 -1.52
C SER A 77 -2.77 -5.55 -1.37
N LEU A 78 -2.01 -4.96 -0.46
CA LEU A 78 -0.62 -5.38 -0.23
C LEU A 78 -0.52 -6.78 0.36
N ARG A 79 -1.48 -7.22 1.18
CA ARG A 79 -1.47 -8.56 1.79
C ARG A 79 -1.93 -9.65 0.83
N THR A 80 -2.94 -9.38 0.00
CA THR A 80 -3.67 -10.42 -0.73
C THR A 80 -3.46 -10.43 -2.24
N GLU A 81 -3.00 -9.33 -2.82
CA GLU A 81 -2.82 -9.21 -4.27
C GLU A 81 -1.34 -9.31 -4.67
N PRO A 82 -0.90 -10.46 -5.23
CA PRO A 82 0.50 -10.63 -5.65
C PRO A 82 0.97 -9.61 -6.67
N GLY A 83 0.06 -9.10 -7.49
CA GLY A 83 0.36 -8.12 -8.53
C GLY A 83 0.36 -6.67 -8.08
N VAL A 84 -0.06 -6.35 -6.86
CA VAL A 84 0.08 -5.03 -6.23
C VAL A 84 1.44 -4.98 -5.54
N LEU A 85 2.40 -4.26 -6.10
CA LEU A 85 3.79 -4.27 -5.62
C LEU A 85 4.03 -3.23 -4.53
N THR A 86 3.55 -2.01 -4.75
CA THR A 86 3.63 -0.93 -3.77
C THR A 86 2.34 -0.13 -3.74
N MET A 87 2.03 0.42 -2.57
CA MET A 87 0.92 1.34 -2.38
C MET A 87 1.28 2.26 -1.21
N TYR A 88 1.76 3.47 -1.52
CA TYR A 88 2.18 4.46 -0.55
C TYR A 88 1.30 5.70 -0.66
N ALA A 89 0.76 6.15 0.45
CA ALA A 89 0.06 7.42 0.54
C ALA A 89 0.81 8.36 1.47
N VAL A 90 1.04 9.60 1.01
CA VAL A 90 1.70 10.66 1.78
C VAL A 90 0.83 11.91 1.79
N ALA A 91 0.59 12.46 2.95
CA ALA A 91 -0.09 13.74 3.11
C ALA A 91 0.92 14.89 3.19
N GLU A 92 0.55 16.07 2.70
CA GLU A 92 1.37 17.27 2.88
C GLU A 92 1.38 17.67 4.35
N LYS A 93 2.55 18.09 4.84
CA LYS A 93 2.73 18.48 6.25
C LYS A 93 1.87 19.69 6.62
N GLU A 94 1.78 20.66 5.75
CA GLU A 94 1.03 21.91 5.96
C GLU A 94 -0.47 21.77 5.68
N ASN A 95 -0.87 20.71 4.94
CA ASN A 95 -2.26 20.44 4.62
C ASN A 95 -2.50 18.94 4.44
N ALA A 96 -2.95 18.29 5.52
CA ALA A 96 -3.22 16.84 5.52
C ALA A 96 -4.32 16.40 4.53
N CYS A 97 -5.13 17.33 4.02
CA CYS A 97 -6.15 17.04 3.02
C CYS A 97 -5.57 16.82 1.62
N LYS A 98 -4.31 17.21 1.40
CA LYS A 98 -3.60 16.97 0.14
C LYS A 98 -2.75 15.72 0.24
N ILE A 99 -3.14 14.69 -0.50
CA ILE A 99 -2.56 13.36 -0.44
C ILE A 99 -2.00 12.99 -1.81
N THR A 100 -0.77 12.49 -1.83
CA THR A 100 -0.16 11.89 -3.01
C THR A 100 -0.03 10.39 -2.79
N ILE A 101 -0.50 9.59 -3.75
CA ILE A 101 -0.47 8.13 -3.71
C ILE A 101 0.45 7.63 -4.82
N LEU A 102 1.47 6.85 -4.46
CA LEU A 102 2.32 6.12 -5.37
C LEU A 102 1.91 4.64 -5.36
N GLU A 103 1.56 4.13 -6.52
CA GLU A 103 1.13 2.75 -6.72
C GLU A 103 1.98 2.10 -7.79
N THR A 104 2.38 0.85 -7.59
CA THR A 104 3.02 0.06 -8.65
C THR A 104 2.36 -1.31 -8.75
N TYR A 105 2.14 -1.74 -9.99
CA TYR A 105 1.49 -3.00 -10.35
C TYR A 105 2.39 -3.82 -11.25
N ALA A 106 2.45 -5.12 -11.03
CA ALA A 106 3.31 -6.03 -11.78
C ALA A 106 3.01 -6.05 -13.27
N SER A 107 1.76 -5.79 -13.68
CA SER A 107 1.30 -5.81 -15.07
C SER A 107 0.00 -5.03 -15.23
N GLN A 108 -0.40 -4.78 -16.48
CA GLN A 108 -1.74 -4.26 -16.82
C GLN A 108 -2.86 -5.18 -16.29
N LYS A 109 -2.67 -6.50 -16.35
CA LYS A 109 -3.61 -7.48 -15.82
C LYS A 109 -3.76 -7.32 -14.30
N ALA A 110 -2.67 -7.16 -13.58
CA ALA A 110 -2.68 -6.95 -12.13
C ALA A 110 -3.45 -5.67 -11.74
N TYR A 111 -3.24 -4.59 -12.47
CA TYR A 111 -3.99 -3.35 -12.27
C TYR A 111 -5.49 -3.53 -12.50
N LYS A 112 -5.87 -4.18 -13.63
CA LYS A 112 -7.29 -4.46 -13.92
C LYS A 112 -7.94 -5.33 -12.85
N SER A 113 -7.22 -6.33 -12.35
CA SER A 113 -7.68 -7.19 -11.25
C SER A 113 -7.91 -6.39 -9.98
N HIS A 114 -6.95 -5.50 -9.63
CA HIS A 114 -7.06 -4.64 -8.46
C HIS A 114 -8.30 -3.75 -8.50
N ILE A 115 -8.50 -2.99 -9.57
CA ILE A 115 -9.66 -2.09 -9.68
C ILE A 115 -11.02 -2.82 -9.73
N ALA A 116 -11.03 -4.10 -10.08
CA ALA A 116 -12.22 -4.95 -10.06
C ALA A 116 -12.44 -5.64 -8.68
N SER A 117 -11.48 -5.56 -7.77
CA SER A 117 -11.56 -6.23 -6.47
C SER A 117 -12.65 -5.63 -5.58
N ALA A 118 -13.21 -6.47 -4.68
CA ALA A 118 -14.26 -6.03 -3.76
C ALA A 118 -13.78 -4.92 -2.82
N HIS A 119 -12.54 -5.00 -2.32
CA HIS A 119 -11.97 -3.99 -1.44
C HIS A 119 -11.71 -2.66 -2.15
N PHE A 120 -11.27 -2.67 -3.43
CA PHE A 120 -11.16 -1.45 -4.20
C PHE A 120 -12.54 -0.82 -4.48
N GLN A 121 -13.54 -1.63 -4.83
CA GLN A 121 -14.91 -1.12 -5.04
C GLN A 121 -15.50 -0.53 -3.77
N LYS A 122 -15.26 -1.15 -2.62
CA LYS A 122 -15.65 -0.60 -1.30
C LYS A 122 -14.99 0.77 -1.05
N TYR A 123 -13.67 0.86 -1.24
CA TYR A 123 -12.94 2.14 -1.16
C TYR A 123 -13.55 3.20 -2.07
N LYS A 124 -13.76 2.86 -3.35
CA LYS A 124 -14.29 3.79 -4.34
C LYS A 124 -15.71 4.27 -4.02
N GLN A 125 -16.55 3.41 -3.46
CA GLN A 125 -17.90 3.79 -3.04
C GLN A 125 -17.90 4.65 -1.77
N GLY A 126 -17.06 4.32 -0.80
CA GLY A 126 -16.97 5.03 0.46
C GLY A 126 -16.27 6.40 0.38
N THR A 127 -15.59 6.71 -0.73
CA THR A 127 -14.84 7.96 -0.92
C THR A 127 -15.38 8.85 -2.05
N LYS A 128 -16.66 8.74 -2.37
CA LYS A 128 -17.31 9.51 -3.47
C LYS A 128 -17.75 10.93 -3.10
N HIS A 129 -17.46 11.41 -1.93
CA HIS A 129 -17.88 12.73 -1.44
C HIS A 129 -17.07 13.85 -2.06
#